data_b25edab4373c1189d381e9b1ef3063bb
#
_entry.id   b25edab4373c1189d381e9b1ef3063bb
#
_cell.length_a   1.000
_cell.length_b   1.000
_cell.length_c   1.000
_cell.angle_alpha   90.00
_cell.angle_beta   90.00
_cell.angle_gamma   90.00
#
_symmetry.space_group_name_H-M   'P 1'
#
loop_
_entity.id
_entity.type
_entity.pdbx_description
1 polymer ?
#
loop_
_entity_poly.entity_id
_entity_poly.type
_entity_poly.pdbx_seq_one_letter_code
_entity_poly.pdbx_strand_id
1 'polypeptide(L)'
;MFDKSQRSKFDYWFAHWCAYNMTALNLGVWKFKYLFHDIEKPWLMLIWKDYTRVQKWHRRHNSHHLEYYKEYDFEAMVIDWECGRFTKSAAQMTARQEFESLLVKDPDLPSWVKHGIESALIKLGL
;
A
#
# COMPACT_ATOMS: atom_id res chain seq x y z
N MET A 1 -13.54 -5.34 -21.91
CA MET A 1 -12.59 -6.18 -21.21
C MET A 1 -11.19 -5.60 -21.31
N PHE A 2 -10.30 -5.97 -20.41
CA PHE A 2 -8.93 -5.47 -20.39
C PHE A 2 -8.14 -5.93 -21.61
N ASP A 3 -7.29 -5.06 -22.15
CA ASP A 3 -6.27 -5.47 -23.10
C ASP A 3 -5.16 -6.26 -22.36
N LYS A 4 -4.14 -6.75 -23.08
CA LYS A 4 -3.07 -7.58 -22.52
C LYS A 4 -2.30 -6.86 -21.41
N SER A 5 -2.06 -5.55 -21.57
CA SER A 5 -1.38 -4.72 -20.57
C SER A 5 -2.22 -4.58 -19.29
N GLN A 6 -3.52 -4.34 -19.45
CA GLN A 6 -4.45 -4.21 -18.32
C GLN A 6 -4.63 -5.51 -17.57
N ARG A 7 -4.61 -6.67 -18.27
CA ARG A 7 -4.63 -7.99 -17.62
C ARG A 7 -3.44 -8.18 -16.69
N SER A 8 -2.23 -7.85 -17.15
CA SER A 8 -1.03 -7.96 -16.32
C SER A 8 -1.14 -7.10 -15.05
N LYS A 9 -1.67 -5.89 -15.19
CA LYS A 9 -1.90 -4.99 -14.03
C LYS A 9 -3.00 -5.50 -13.12
N PHE A 10 -4.06 -6.09 -13.67
CA PHE A 10 -5.12 -6.70 -12.88
C PHE A 10 -4.58 -7.90 -12.10
N ASP A 11 -3.79 -8.76 -12.71
CA ASP A 11 -3.17 -9.91 -12.05
C ASP A 11 -2.25 -9.44 -10.91
N TYR A 12 -1.48 -8.38 -11.13
CA TYR A 12 -0.67 -7.77 -10.09
C TYR A 12 -1.53 -7.24 -8.94
N TRP A 13 -2.61 -6.52 -9.25
CA TRP A 13 -3.54 -6.03 -8.23
C TRP A 13 -4.10 -7.17 -7.40
N PHE A 14 -4.55 -8.25 -8.03
CA PHE A 14 -5.13 -9.40 -7.33
C PHE A 14 -4.08 -10.09 -6.42
N ALA A 15 -2.88 -10.29 -6.92
CA ALA A 15 -1.77 -10.85 -6.13
C ALA A 15 -1.45 -9.96 -4.94
N HIS A 16 -1.41 -8.64 -5.13
CA HIS A 16 -1.17 -7.67 -4.06
C HIS A 16 -2.30 -7.70 -3.03
N TRP A 17 -3.55 -7.73 -3.48
CA TRP A 17 -4.71 -7.83 -2.59
C TRP A 17 -4.66 -9.08 -1.72
N CYS A 18 -4.34 -10.22 -2.31
CA CYS A 18 -4.16 -11.48 -1.57
C CYS A 18 -3.01 -11.37 -0.56
N ALA A 19 -1.86 -10.86 -1.00
CA ALA A 19 -0.69 -10.70 -0.13
C ALA A 19 -0.96 -9.75 1.03
N TYR A 20 -1.67 -8.65 0.79
CA TYR A 20 -2.05 -7.69 1.82
C TYR A 20 -2.90 -8.36 2.91
N ASN A 21 -3.95 -9.06 2.52
CA ASN A 21 -4.84 -9.73 3.47
C ASN A 21 -4.14 -10.86 4.22
N MET A 22 -3.31 -11.66 3.53
CA MET A 22 -2.53 -12.73 4.16
C MET A 22 -1.50 -12.18 5.14
N THR A 23 -0.85 -11.07 4.81
CA THR A 23 0.09 -10.41 5.70
C THR A 23 -0.61 -9.93 6.97
N ALA A 24 -1.77 -9.30 6.83
CA ALA A 24 -2.56 -8.85 7.98
C ALA A 24 -3.00 -10.03 8.87
N LEU A 25 -3.41 -11.15 8.26
CA LEU A 25 -3.76 -12.37 9.01
C LEU A 25 -2.54 -12.94 9.75
N ASN A 26 -1.39 -13.01 9.10
CA ASN A 26 -0.16 -13.54 9.71
C ASN A 26 0.34 -12.66 10.87
N LEU A 27 0.12 -11.35 10.78
CA LEU A 27 0.46 -10.42 11.84
C LEU A 27 -0.57 -10.38 12.97
N GLY A 28 -1.70 -11.08 12.81
CA GLY A 28 -2.77 -11.14 13.81
C GLY A 28 -3.59 -9.84 13.92
N VAL A 29 -3.58 -9.00 12.90
CA VAL A 29 -4.24 -7.68 12.91
C VAL A 29 -5.27 -7.52 11.80
N TRP A 30 -5.70 -8.62 11.19
CA TRP A 30 -6.66 -8.56 10.09
C TRP A 30 -7.97 -7.90 10.53
N LYS A 31 -8.51 -7.04 9.66
CA LYS A 31 -9.79 -6.36 9.84
C LYS A 31 -10.65 -6.52 8.58
N PHE A 32 -11.95 -6.57 8.76
CA PHE A 32 -12.89 -6.71 7.64
C PHE A 32 -12.68 -5.64 6.56
N LYS A 33 -12.33 -4.41 6.94
CA LYS A 33 -12.06 -3.32 6.00
C LYS A 33 -10.92 -3.63 5.02
N TYR A 34 -10.02 -4.56 5.35
CA TYR A 34 -8.89 -4.92 4.49
C TYR A 34 -9.32 -5.69 3.24
N LEU A 35 -10.51 -6.29 3.24
CA LEU A 35 -11.08 -6.87 2.02
C LEU A 35 -11.35 -5.81 0.95
N PHE A 36 -11.46 -4.55 1.34
CA PHE A 36 -11.70 -3.43 0.43
C PHE A 36 -10.41 -2.69 0.05
N HIS A 37 -9.25 -3.24 0.42
CA HIS A 37 -7.96 -2.64 0.08
C HIS A 37 -7.79 -2.55 -1.43
N ASP A 38 -7.54 -1.35 -1.92
CA ASP A 38 -7.33 -1.06 -3.34
C ASP A 38 -8.48 -1.49 -4.25
N ILE A 39 -9.68 -1.69 -3.71
CA ILE A 39 -10.82 -2.26 -4.44
C ILE A 39 -11.25 -1.40 -5.64
N GLU A 40 -10.99 -0.10 -5.60
CA GLU A 40 -11.34 0.82 -6.68
C GLU A 40 -10.44 0.69 -7.92
N LYS A 41 -9.22 0.15 -7.77
CA LYS A 41 -8.26 0.05 -8.88
C LYS A 41 -8.79 -0.71 -10.08
N PRO A 42 -9.38 -1.93 -9.93
CA PRO A 42 -9.92 -2.65 -11.09
C PRO A 42 -10.98 -1.86 -11.84
N TRP A 43 -11.85 -1.14 -11.11
CA TRP A 43 -12.89 -0.31 -11.72
C TRP A 43 -12.31 0.88 -12.44
N LEU A 44 -11.32 1.55 -11.85
CA LEU A 44 -10.65 2.68 -12.49
C LEU A 44 -9.87 2.25 -13.73
N MET A 45 -9.30 1.05 -13.73
CA MET A 45 -8.62 0.51 -14.90
C MET A 45 -9.57 0.24 -16.07
N LEU A 46 -10.85 -0.04 -15.80
CA LEU A 46 -11.87 -0.15 -16.84
C LEU A 46 -12.21 1.20 -17.45
N ILE A 47 -12.20 2.26 -16.64
CA ILE A 47 -12.58 3.62 -17.06
C ILE A 47 -11.38 4.35 -17.70
N TRP A 48 -10.23 4.28 -17.05
CA TRP A 48 -9.00 4.97 -17.47
C TRP A 48 -7.98 3.96 -17.96
N LYS A 49 -7.54 4.09 -19.19
CA LYS A 49 -6.50 3.23 -19.77
C LYS A 49 -5.11 3.59 -19.25
N ASP A 50 -4.91 4.82 -18.79
CA ASP A 50 -3.65 5.29 -18.23
C ASP A 50 -3.53 4.85 -16.76
N TYR A 51 -2.71 3.82 -16.54
CA TYR A 51 -2.47 3.28 -15.19
C TYR A 51 -1.81 4.31 -14.26
N THR A 52 -1.00 5.21 -14.78
CA THR A 52 -0.40 6.28 -13.98
C THR A 52 -1.47 7.18 -13.36
N ARG A 53 -2.54 7.46 -14.11
CA ARG A 53 -3.68 8.23 -13.62
C ARG A 53 -4.42 7.48 -12.50
N VAL A 54 -4.61 6.18 -12.66
CA VAL A 54 -5.22 5.31 -11.63
C VAL A 54 -4.40 5.38 -10.34
N GLN A 55 -3.08 5.24 -10.43
CA GLN A 55 -2.18 5.29 -9.28
C GLN A 55 -2.21 6.64 -8.57
N LYS A 56 -2.18 7.73 -9.31
CA LYS A 56 -2.25 9.08 -8.72
C LYS A 56 -3.56 9.31 -7.97
N TRP A 57 -4.68 8.93 -8.58
CA TRP A 57 -5.99 9.06 -7.95
C TRP A 57 -6.06 8.20 -6.68
N HIS A 58 -5.62 6.95 -6.78
CA HIS A 58 -5.61 6.00 -5.67
C HIS A 58 -4.84 6.55 -4.47
N ARG A 59 -3.63 7.04 -4.69
CA ARG A 59 -2.77 7.54 -3.61
C ARG A 59 -3.34 8.76 -2.91
N ARG A 60 -4.03 9.63 -3.64
CA ARG A 60 -4.67 10.82 -3.06
C ARG A 60 -5.94 10.52 -2.28
N HIS A 61 -6.58 9.40 -2.55
CA HIS A 61 -7.91 9.07 -1.99
C HIS A 61 -7.87 7.91 -0.99
N ASN A 62 -6.69 7.43 -0.62
CA ASN A 62 -6.56 6.33 0.31
C ASN A 62 -5.60 6.65 1.45
N SER A 63 -6.07 6.46 2.68
CA SER A 63 -5.36 6.84 3.91
C SER A 63 -4.09 6.05 4.18
N HIS A 64 -3.85 4.95 3.47
CA HIS A 64 -2.59 4.18 3.60
C HIS A 64 -1.46 4.72 2.73
N HIS A 65 -1.67 5.87 2.07
CA HIS A 65 -0.64 6.57 1.30
C HIS A 65 -0.39 7.98 1.86
N LEU A 66 0.86 8.42 1.82
CA LEU A 66 1.27 9.73 2.34
C LEU A 66 0.76 10.90 1.49
N GLU A 67 0.30 10.67 0.28
CA GLU A 67 -0.31 11.67 -0.58
C GLU A 67 -1.76 12.00 -0.20
N TYR A 68 -2.35 11.21 0.72
CA TYR A 68 -3.70 11.43 1.21
C TYR A 68 -3.77 12.71 2.05
N TYR A 69 -4.84 13.46 1.91
CA TYR A 69 -4.96 14.81 2.48
C TYR A 69 -5.66 14.87 3.85
N LYS A 70 -6.08 13.73 4.38
CA LYS A 70 -6.76 13.61 5.68
C LYS A 70 -5.89 12.81 6.65
N GLU A 71 -6.53 12.18 7.62
CA GLU A 71 -5.85 11.33 8.59
C GLU A 71 -5.31 10.05 7.95
N TYR A 72 -4.10 9.66 8.31
CA TYR A 72 -3.48 8.46 7.79
C TYR A 72 -3.87 7.23 8.60
N ASP A 73 -4.03 6.10 7.91
CA ASP A 73 -4.10 4.78 8.51
C ASP A 73 -2.69 4.17 8.48
N PHE A 74 -1.91 4.40 9.52
CA PHE A 74 -0.51 3.96 9.58
C PHE A 74 -0.37 2.44 9.61
N GLU A 75 -1.28 1.72 10.26
CA GLU A 75 -1.27 0.25 10.24
C GLU A 75 -1.47 -0.27 8.83
N ALA A 76 -2.47 0.22 8.11
CA ALA A 76 -2.71 -0.16 6.72
C ALA A 76 -1.52 0.18 5.82
N MET A 77 -0.89 1.33 6.03
CA MET A 77 0.30 1.75 5.30
C MET A 77 1.47 0.77 5.50
N VAL A 78 1.73 0.39 6.74
CA VAL A 78 2.81 -0.53 7.10
C VAL A 78 2.54 -1.93 6.55
N ILE A 79 1.30 -2.41 6.62
CA ILE A 79 0.91 -3.70 6.05
C ILE A 79 1.11 -3.67 4.52
N ASP A 80 0.75 -2.58 3.88
CA ASP A 80 0.93 -2.40 2.44
C ASP A 80 2.41 -2.49 2.05
N TRP A 81 3.29 -1.84 2.82
CA TRP A 81 4.73 -1.93 2.59
C TRP A 81 5.26 -3.34 2.82
N GLU A 82 4.87 -3.99 3.91
CA GLU A 82 5.34 -5.34 4.24
C GLU A 82 4.90 -6.37 3.20
N CYS A 83 3.65 -6.30 2.74
CA CYS A 83 3.16 -7.23 1.73
C CYS A 83 3.84 -7.05 0.37
N GLY A 84 4.34 -5.85 0.08
CA GLY A 84 5.02 -5.54 -1.17
C GLY A 84 6.26 -6.41 -1.42
N ARG A 85 6.92 -6.88 -0.37
CA ARG A 85 8.09 -7.76 -0.50
C ARG A 85 7.76 -9.11 -1.15
N PHE A 86 6.49 -9.52 -1.14
CA PHE A 86 6.03 -10.78 -1.74
C PHE A 86 5.53 -10.63 -3.17
N THR A 87 5.25 -9.39 -3.61
CA THR A 87 4.61 -9.14 -4.91
C THR A 87 5.44 -8.32 -5.86
N LYS A 88 6.38 -7.51 -5.36
CA LYS A 88 7.27 -6.70 -6.21
C LYS A 88 8.38 -7.56 -6.77
N SER A 89 8.63 -7.44 -8.07
CA SER A 89 9.70 -8.16 -8.76
C SER A 89 11.09 -7.57 -8.49
N ALA A 90 11.15 -6.29 -8.13
CA ALA A 90 12.38 -5.56 -7.82
C ALA A 90 12.26 -4.88 -6.46
N ALA A 91 13.40 -4.64 -5.78
CA ALA A 91 13.45 -3.93 -4.51
C ALA A 91 12.48 -4.50 -3.46
N GLN A 92 12.62 -5.80 -3.17
CA GLN A 92 11.82 -6.49 -2.16
C GLN A 92 12.25 -6.04 -0.77
N MET A 93 11.64 -4.97 -0.27
CA MET A 93 11.95 -4.40 1.04
C MET A 93 10.90 -4.76 2.07
N THR A 94 11.34 -4.96 3.32
CA THR A 94 10.43 -5.04 4.47
C THR A 94 9.81 -3.67 4.74
N ALA A 95 8.74 -3.63 5.54
CA ALA A 95 8.12 -2.37 5.92
C ALA A 95 9.11 -1.44 6.63
N ARG A 96 9.97 -1.99 7.49
CA ARG A 96 11.00 -1.19 8.17
C ARG A 96 12.00 -0.58 7.20
N GLN A 97 12.44 -1.35 6.22
CA GLN A 97 13.35 -0.84 5.18
C GLN A 97 12.69 0.24 4.33
N GLU A 98 11.40 0.09 4.02
CA GLU A 98 10.62 1.14 3.33
C GLU A 98 10.59 2.43 4.15
N PHE A 99 10.38 2.32 5.45
CA PHE A 99 10.39 3.47 6.35
C PHE A 99 11.77 4.15 6.39
N GLU A 100 12.83 3.37 6.52
CA GLU A 100 14.21 3.90 6.51
C GLU A 100 14.50 4.62 5.19
N SER A 101 14.09 4.04 4.06
CA SER A 101 14.21 4.67 2.74
C SER A 101 13.44 5.98 2.66
N LEU A 102 12.23 6.03 3.22
CA LEU A 102 11.41 7.25 3.26
C LEU A 102 12.09 8.35 4.05
N LEU A 103 12.70 8.03 5.19
CA LEU A 103 13.42 9.02 6.02
C LEU A 103 14.60 9.64 5.27
N VAL A 104 15.26 8.87 4.42
CA VAL A 104 16.36 9.39 3.58
C VAL A 104 15.82 10.27 2.44
N LYS A 105 14.73 9.86 1.79
CA LYS A 105 14.14 10.58 0.66
C LYS A 105 13.45 11.88 1.09
N ASP A 106 12.84 11.88 2.27
CA ASP A 106 12.09 13.00 2.80
C ASP A 106 12.51 13.30 4.24
N PRO A 107 13.67 13.98 4.43
CA PRO A 107 14.15 14.31 5.77
C PRO A 107 13.26 15.31 6.52
N ASP A 108 12.41 16.04 5.79
CA ASP A 108 11.48 17.02 6.36
C ASP A 108 10.11 16.44 6.70
N LEU A 109 9.96 15.12 6.65
CA LEU A 109 8.72 14.44 7.01
C LEU A 109 8.29 14.87 8.43
N PRO A 110 7.02 15.30 8.63
CA PRO A 110 6.57 15.76 9.96
C PRO A 110 6.78 14.72 11.05
N SER A 111 7.15 15.17 12.22
CA SER A 111 7.45 14.29 13.37
C SER A 111 6.27 13.40 13.74
N TRP A 112 5.05 13.91 13.68
CA TRP A 112 3.86 13.12 14.00
C TRP A 112 3.64 11.98 13.01
N VAL A 113 4.01 12.17 11.73
CA VAL A 113 3.96 11.11 10.71
C VAL A 113 5.02 10.06 11.01
N LYS A 114 6.26 10.47 11.27
CA LYS A 114 7.33 9.54 11.67
C LYS A 114 6.94 8.71 12.87
N HIS A 115 6.40 9.36 13.90
CA HIS A 115 5.95 8.70 15.12
C HIS A 115 4.82 7.72 14.86
N GLY A 116 3.85 8.11 14.04
CA GLY A 116 2.73 7.24 13.67
C GLY A 116 3.18 5.97 12.96
N ILE A 117 4.10 6.10 12.00
CA ILE A 117 4.66 4.95 11.28
C ILE A 117 5.46 4.06 12.23
N GLU A 118 6.36 4.64 13.03
CA GLU A 118 7.17 3.88 13.98
C GLU A 118 6.30 3.13 14.98
N SER A 119 5.28 3.78 15.52
CA SER A 119 4.34 3.13 16.45
C SER A 119 3.63 1.94 15.81
N ALA A 120 3.21 2.09 14.55
CA ALA A 120 2.58 0.99 13.82
C ALA A 120 3.55 -0.17 13.58
N LEU A 121 4.79 0.12 13.20
CA LEU A 121 5.82 -0.90 13.02
C LEU A 121 6.06 -1.69 14.33
N ILE A 122 6.23 -0.98 15.44
CA ILE A 122 6.44 -1.61 16.75
C ILE A 122 5.24 -2.46 17.15
N LYS A 123 4.04 -1.93 16.99
CA LYS A 123 2.80 -2.65 17.32
C LYS A 123 2.67 -3.96 16.55
N LEU A 124 3.09 -3.97 15.30
CA LEU A 124 3.01 -5.14 14.42
C LEU A 124 4.24 -6.06 14.51
N GLY A 125 5.25 -5.69 15.31
CA GLY A 125 6.47 -6.46 15.46
C GLY A 125 7.38 -6.42 14.24
N LEU A 126 7.35 -5.32 13.51
CA LEU A 126 8.13 -5.14 12.25
C LEU A 126 9.30 -4.12 12.37
#